data_02391bfbaff99b62ebb226aa570116b9
#
_entry.id   02391bfbaff99b62ebb226aa570116b9
#
_cell.length_a   1.000
_cell.length_b   1.000
_cell.length_c   1.000
_cell.angle_alpha   90.00
_cell.angle_beta   90.00
_cell.angle_gamma   90.00
#
_symmetry.space_group_name_H-M   'P 1'
#
loop_
_entity.id
_entity.type
_entity.pdbx_description
1 polymer ?
#
loop_
_entity_poly.entity_id
_entity_poly.type
_entity_poly.pdbx_seq_one_letter_code
_entity_poly.pdbx_strand_id
1 'polypeptide(L)'
;PDIKGCSRTDAGVHALGFKLNFHADTRIPAAKFPLALNQHLPPDIRVLDAQVVPEDFHARYAAHTKTYLYRIHNSPIDSPFDEKYYTRVPRRLDTAKMNTAARRFVGKHDFLALCAAGSSAAAHGDTVRTITACGVERKGDEVEITVTADGYLYNMVRILAGTLCEVGAGRMQPEAIPGILASRDRHKAGPTLPAKGLFLKSVEYD
;
A
#
# COMPACT_ATOMS: atom_id res chain seq x y z
N PRO A 1 -23.53 -5.24 -13.01
CA PRO A 1 -23.29 -3.86 -12.61
C PRO A 1 -21.87 -3.43 -12.96
N ASP A 2 -21.68 -2.15 -13.29
CA ASP A 2 -20.36 -1.54 -13.44
C ASP A 2 -19.78 -1.27 -12.04
N ILE A 3 -18.73 -2.02 -11.66
CA ILE A 3 -18.12 -1.94 -10.34
C ILE A 3 -16.90 -1.01 -10.40
N LYS A 4 -16.92 0.06 -9.59
CA LYS A 4 -15.86 1.04 -9.48
C LYS A 4 -15.09 0.84 -8.17
N GLY A 5 -13.88 0.27 -8.26
CA GLY A 5 -13.02 0.06 -7.09
C GLY A 5 -12.15 1.27 -6.77
N CYS A 6 -11.84 1.49 -5.48
CA CYS A 6 -11.04 2.64 -5.01
C CYS A 6 -9.57 2.59 -5.44
N SER A 7 -9.03 1.43 -5.73
CA SER A 7 -7.63 1.24 -6.11
C SER A 7 -7.47 0.03 -7.03
N ARG A 8 -6.38 0.01 -7.79
CA ARG A 8 -5.89 -1.21 -8.45
C ARG A 8 -4.86 -1.83 -7.51
N THR A 9 -5.11 -3.05 -7.08
CA THR A 9 -4.16 -3.84 -6.29
C THR A 9 -3.55 -4.92 -7.17
N ASP A 10 -2.26 -5.16 -7.04
CA ASP A 10 -1.57 -6.23 -7.76
C ASP A 10 -2.03 -7.60 -7.24
N ALA A 11 -1.82 -8.65 -8.04
CA ALA A 11 -2.06 -10.02 -7.60
C ALA A 11 -1.26 -10.32 -6.33
N GLY A 12 -1.92 -10.90 -5.32
CA GLY A 12 -1.33 -11.21 -4.03
C GLY A 12 -1.26 -10.05 -3.03
N VAL A 13 -1.74 -8.85 -3.40
CA VAL A 13 -1.91 -7.73 -2.47
C VAL A 13 -3.24 -7.88 -1.73
N HIS A 14 -3.23 -7.62 -0.44
CA HIS A 14 -4.39 -7.69 0.44
C HIS A 14 -5.08 -6.32 0.63
N ALA A 15 -6.28 -6.34 1.17
CA ALA A 15 -6.98 -5.12 1.58
C ALA A 15 -7.76 -5.34 2.87
N LEU A 16 -7.58 -4.45 3.84
CA LEU A 16 -8.36 -4.40 5.08
C LEU A 16 -9.56 -3.46 4.93
N GLY A 17 -9.41 -2.44 4.06
CA GLY A 17 -10.42 -1.40 3.87
C GLY A 17 -10.65 -1.06 2.39
N PHE A 18 -10.81 -2.06 1.52
CA PHE A 18 -11.15 -1.80 0.11
C PHE A 18 -12.56 -1.22 0.00
N LYS A 19 -12.70 -0.17 -0.79
CA LYS A 19 -13.99 0.46 -1.08
C LYS A 19 -14.34 0.27 -2.56
N LEU A 20 -15.60 0.02 -2.83
CA LEU A 20 -16.12 -0.01 -4.19
C LEU A 20 -17.54 0.57 -4.21
N ASN A 21 -17.97 1.08 -5.35
CA ASN A 21 -19.37 1.44 -5.57
C ASN A 21 -19.92 0.84 -6.85
N PHE A 22 -21.22 0.68 -6.89
CA PHE A 22 -21.98 0.22 -8.06
C PHE A 22 -23.40 0.74 -7.98
N HIS A 23 -24.10 0.77 -9.09
CA HIS A 23 -25.53 1.06 -9.14
C HIS A 23 -26.33 -0.25 -9.10
N ALA A 24 -27.38 -0.28 -8.31
CA ALA A 24 -28.29 -1.43 -8.22
C ALA A 24 -29.75 -0.97 -8.06
N ASP A 25 -30.63 -1.54 -8.89
CA ASP A 25 -32.07 -1.46 -8.67
C ASP A 25 -32.48 -2.64 -7.77
N THR A 26 -32.74 -2.35 -6.50
CA THR A 26 -32.96 -3.39 -5.49
C THR A 26 -33.83 -2.87 -4.35
N ARG A 27 -34.60 -3.80 -3.73
CA ARG A 27 -35.36 -3.54 -2.50
C ARG A 27 -34.56 -3.87 -1.24
N ILE A 28 -33.32 -4.37 -1.36
CA ILE A 28 -32.47 -4.72 -0.22
C ILE A 28 -31.94 -3.42 0.40
N PRO A 29 -32.24 -3.13 1.69
CA PRO A 29 -31.65 -1.99 2.37
C PRO A 29 -30.12 -2.08 2.40
N ALA A 30 -29.41 -0.95 2.27
CA ALA A 30 -27.96 -0.92 2.23
C ALA A 30 -27.30 -1.70 3.39
N ALA A 31 -27.78 -1.54 4.62
CA ALA A 31 -27.28 -2.25 5.80
C ALA A 31 -27.43 -3.79 5.74
N LYS A 32 -28.22 -4.32 4.81
CA LYS A 32 -28.38 -5.77 4.61
C LYS A 32 -27.48 -6.34 3.50
N PHE A 33 -26.82 -5.48 2.70
CA PHE A 33 -25.91 -5.93 1.66
C PHE A 33 -24.77 -6.82 2.19
N PRO A 34 -24.11 -6.52 3.33
CA PRO A 34 -23.07 -7.41 3.86
C PRO A 34 -23.58 -8.84 4.07
N LEU A 35 -24.77 -9.00 4.66
CA LEU A 35 -25.34 -10.32 4.89
C LEU A 35 -25.70 -11.03 3.57
N ALA A 36 -26.29 -10.32 2.61
CA ALA A 36 -26.68 -10.88 1.32
C ALA A 36 -25.46 -11.29 0.48
N LEU A 37 -24.45 -10.43 0.37
CA LEU A 37 -23.28 -10.68 -0.46
C LEU A 37 -22.34 -11.75 0.14
N ASN A 38 -22.15 -11.75 1.45
CA ASN A 38 -21.23 -12.68 2.11
C ASN A 38 -21.67 -14.16 2.02
N GLN A 39 -22.92 -14.43 1.69
CA GLN A 39 -23.41 -15.80 1.42
C GLN A 39 -22.85 -16.37 0.11
N HIS A 40 -22.47 -15.51 -0.82
CA HIS A 40 -22.02 -15.88 -2.17
C HIS A 40 -20.51 -15.65 -2.39
N LEU A 41 -19.84 -14.97 -1.47
CA LEU A 41 -18.42 -14.66 -1.57
C LEU A 41 -17.56 -15.81 -1.03
N PRO A 42 -16.36 -16.04 -1.61
CA PRO A 42 -15.41 -17.02 -1.11
C PRO A 42 -14.94 -16.62 0.31
N PRO A 43 -14.34 -17.59 1.08
CA PRO A 43 -14.03 -17.37 2.49
C PRO A 43 -12.98 -16.27 2.76
N ASP A 44 -12.19 -15.91 1.78
CA ASP A 44 -11.15 -14.89 1.84
C ASP A 44 -11.61 -13.47 1.46
N ILE A 45 -12.91 -13.30 1.10
CA ILE A 45 -13.53 -12.00 0.82
C ILE A 45 -14.73 -11.79 1.72
N ARG A 46 -14.78 -10.63 2.37
CA ARG A 46 -15.92 -10.23 3.22
C ARG A 46 -16.29 -8.77 3.00
N VAL A 47 -17.58 -8.53 2.79
CA VAL A 47 -18.18 -7.20 2.86
C VAL A 47 -18.47 -6.90 4.32
N LEU A 48 -17.92 -5.81 4.84
CA LEU A 48 -18.02 -5.42 6.24
C LEU A 48 -19.19 -4.44 6.46
N ASP A 49 -19.37 -3.53 5.52
CA ASP A 49 -20.38 -2.47 5.59
C ASP A 49 -20.83 -2.05 4.18
N ALA A 50 -22.00 -1.43 4.09
CA ALA A 50 -22.52 -0.83 2.87
C ALA A 50 -23.39 0.38 3.21
N GLN A 51 -23.27 1.44 2.43
CA GLN A 51 -24.03 2.67 2.55
C GLN A 51 -24.45 3.21 1.20
N VAL A 52 -25.51 4.02 1.18
CA VAL A 52 -25.91 4.76 -0.01
C VAL A 52 -25.02 5.98 -0.13
N VAL A 53 -24.58 6.26 -1.34
CA VAL A 53 -23.72 7.41 -1.70
C VAL A 53 -24.40 8.20 -2.83
N PRO A 54 -24.01 9.46 -3.09
CA PRO A 54 -24.49 10.22 -4.24
C PRO A 54 -24.30 9.46 -5.55
N GLU A 55 -25.17 9.71 -6.53
CA GLU A 55 -25.20 8.96 -7.79
C GLU A 55 -23.91 9.14 -8.62
N ASP A 56 -23.27 10.30 -8.53
CA ASP A 56 -22.03 10.65 -9.18
C ASP A 56 -20.77 10.20 -8.42
N PHE A 57 -20.95 9.57 -7.25
CA PHE A 57 -19.81 9.09 -6.45
C PHE A 57 -18.99 8.07 -7.22
N HIS A 58 -17.67 8.25 -7.17
CA HIS A 58 -16.72 7.34 -7.78
C HIS A 58 -15.63 6.95 -6.77
N ALA A 59 -15.64 5.71 -6.28
CA ALA A 59 -14.75 5.23 -5.23
C ALA A 59 -13.25 5.51 -5.46
N ARG A 60 -12.81 5.60 -6.71
CA ARG A 60 -11.40 5.89 -7.04
C ARG A 60 -11.09 7.38 -7.05
N TYR A 61 -11.97 8.18 -7.65
CA TYR A 61 -11.68 9.60 -7.92
C TYR A 61 -12.09 10.52 -6.78
N ALA A 62 -13.07 10.11 -5.97
CA ALA A 62 -13.46 10.81 -4.75
C ALA A 62 -12.52 10.55 -3.56
N ALA A 63 -11.58 9.61 -3.68
CA ALA A 63 -10.65 9.31 -2.60
C ALA A 63 -9.58 10.39 -2.47
N HIS A 64 -9.46 10.99 -1.26
CA HIS A 64 -8.47 12.02 -0.93
C HIS A 64 -7.12 11.42 -0.57
N THR A 65 -7.13 10.43 0.32
CA THR A 65 -5.91 9.73 0.73
C THR A 65 -6.13 8.24 0.82
N LYS A 66 -5.03 7.50 0.64
CA LYS A 66 -4.99 6.05 0.82
C LYS A 66 -3.82 5.71 1.72
N THR A 67 -4.09 4.84 2.68
CA THR A 67 -3.06 4.32 3.58
C THR A 67 -2.78 2.87 3.23
N TYR A 68 -1.50 2.57 2.99
CA TYR A 68 -1.01 1.22 2.84
C TYR A 68 -0.18 0.80 4.04
N LEU A 69 -0.26 -0.47 4.37
CA LEU A 69 0.54 -1.15 5.40
C LEU A 69 1.37 -2.23 4.72
N TYR A 70 2.67 -2.27 4.97
CA TYR A 70 3.53 -3.36 4.55
C TYR A 70 4.04 -4.12 5.77
N ARG A 71 3.81 -5.44 5.81
CA ARG A 71 4.17 -6.32 6.94
C ARG A 71 5.38 -7.17 6.63
N ILE A 72 6.33 -7.17 7.57
CA ILE A 72 7.57 -7.92 7.49
C ILE A 72 7.68 -8.80 8.73
N HIS A 73 7.88 -10.10 8.53
CA HIS A 73 8.34 -11.02 9.58
C HIS A 73 9.87 -10.95 9.63
N ASN A 74 10.41 -10.30 10.66
CA ASN A 74 11.83 -9.99 10.79
C ASN A 74 12.49 -10.91 11.81
N SER A 75 12.58 -12.19 11.45
CA SER A 75 13.13 -13.27 12.27
C SER A 75 13.99 -14.20 11.42
N PRO A 76 15.08 -14.77 11.98
CA PRO A 76 15.88 -15.80 11.30
C PRO A 76 15.09 -17.09 11.08
N ILE A 77 14.08 -17.35 11.91
CA ILE A 77 13.18 -18.54 11.80
C ILE A 77 11.88 -18.08 11.16
N ASP A 78 11.38 -18.84 10.21
CA ASP A 78 10.11 -18.59 9.52
C ASP A 78 8.93 -19.09 10.36
N SER A 79 7.75 -18.50 10.12
CA SER A 79 6.49 -18.90 10.73
C SER A 79 5.52 -19.34 9.64
N PRO A 80 5.01 -20.58 9.68
CA PRO A 80 4.04 -21.05 8.70
C PRO A 80 2.70 -20.29 8.77
N PHE A 81 2.40 -19.63 9.91
CA PHE A 81 1.20 -18.82 10.09
C PHE A 81 1.30 -17.47 9.37
N ASP A 82 2.52 -17.00 9.10
CA ASP A 82 2.77 -15.69 8.50
C ASP A 82 2.96 -15.76 6.98
N GLU A 83 3.06 -16.97 6.42
CA GLU A 83 3.42 -17.21 5.01
C GLU A 83 2.57 -16.40 4.02
N LYS A 84 1.27 -16.24 4.29
CA LYS A 84 0.33 -15.54 3.38
C LYS A 84 0.31 -14.03 3.56
N TYR A 85 0.74 -13.50 4.70
CA TYR A 85 0.46 -12.11 5.11
C TYR A 85 1.71 -11.30 5.44
N TYR A 86 2.88 -11.93 5.42
CA TYR A 86 4.15 -11.27 5.74
C TYR A 86 5.22 -11.58 4.69
N THR A 87 6.10 -10.61 4.50
CA THR A 87 7.35 -10.85 3.79
C THR A 87 8.44 -11.15 4.81
N ARG A 88 9.09 -12.31 4.70
CA ARG A 88 10.19 -12.65 5.60
C ARG A 88 11.46 -11.87 5.25
N VAL A 89 12.10 -11.29 6.28
CA VAL A 89 13.45 -10.70 6.22
C VAL A 89 14.26 -11.28 7.38
N PRO A 90 15.16 -12.25 7.12
CA PRO A 90 15.83 -13.00 8.20
C PRO A 90 16.81 -12.15 9.01
N ARG A 91 17.51 -11.21 8.35
CA ARG A 91 18.46 -10.31 9.02
C ARG A 91 17.70 -9.24 9.79
N ARG A 92 18.09 -9.03 11.08
CA ARG A 92 17.50 -8.00 11.92
C ARG A 92 17.66 -6.62 11.28
N LEU A 93 16.55 -5.90 11.20
CA LEU A 93 16.47 -4.55 10.66
C LEU A 93 16.60 -3.51 11.79
N ASP A 94 17.31 -2.43 11.53
CA ASP A 94 17.37 -1.24 12.39
C ASP A 94 16.17 -0.33 12.07
N THR A 95 15.10 -0.45 12.85
CA THR A 95 13.87 0.33 12.63
C THR A 95 14.04 1.81 12.95
N ALA A 96 15.02 2.22 13.75
CA ALA A 96 15.30 3.62 14.01
C ALA A 96 15.88 4.29 12.74
N LYS A 97 16.83 3.63 12.09
CA LYS A 97 17.36 4.10 10.78
C LYS A 97 16.27 4.08 9.70
N MET A 98 15.43 3.03 9.68
CA MET A 98 14.29 2.98 8.76
C MET A 98 13.34 4.17 8.95
N ASN A 99 13.01 4.53 10.20
CA ASN A 99 12.17 5.71 10.50
C ASN A 99 12.83 7.03 10.08
N THR A 100 14.13 7.16 10.25
CA THR A 100 14.88 8.33 9.77
C THR A 100 14.77 8.47 8.24
N ALA A 101 14.89 7.35 7.51
CA ALA A 101 14.71 7.32 6.06
C ALA A 101 13.23 7.55 5.66
N ALA A 102 12.26 6.95 6.38
CA ALA A 102 10.83 7.06 6.10
C ALA A 102 10.36 8.52 6.11
N ARG A 103 10.83 9.33 7.06
CA ARG A 103 10.51 10.76 7.15
C ARG A 103 10.96 11.56 5.92
N ARG A 104 11.99 11.11 5.20
CA ARG A 104 12.51 11.79 4.01
C ARG A 104 11.67 11.53 2.75
N PHE A 105 10.74 10.58 2.80
CA PHE A 105 9.74 10.38 1.75
C PHE A 105 8.51 11.28 1.93
N VAL A 106 8.31 11.86 3.13
CA VAL A 106 7.17 12.73 3.41
C VAL A 106 7.32 14.04 2.64
N GLY A 107 6.23 14.46 2.00
CA GLY A 107 6.18 15.65 1.17
C GLY A 107 5.80 15.34 -0.28
N LYS A 108 5.81 16.38 -1.11
CA LYS A 108 5.53 16.31 -2.55
C LYS A 108 6.84 16.08 -3.30
N HIS A 109 6.96 14.92 -3.96
CA HIS A 109 8.17 14.51 -4.69
C HIS A 109 7.82 13.84 -6.01
N ASP A 110 8.79 13.81 -6.92
CA ASP A 110 8.76 12.92 -8.07
C ASP A 110 9.20 11.52 -7.64
N PHE A 111 8.28 10.56 -7.67
CA PHE A 111 8.53 9.19 -7.25
C PHE A 111 8.88 8.24 -8.40
N LEU A 112 9.36 8.74 -9.53
CA LEU A 112 9.74 7.88 -10.68
C LEU A 112 10.77 6.82 -10.29
N ALA A 113 11.75 7.15 -9.42
CA ALA A 113 12.72 6.19 -8.89
C ALA A 113 12.09 5.03 -8.09
N LEU A 114 10.85 5.21 -7.61
CA LEU A 114 10.07 4.21 -6.88
C LEU A 114 8.94 3.63 -7.73
N CYS A 115 9.03 3.73 -9.04
CA CYS A 115 8.04 3.22 -9.99
C CYS A 115 8.59 2.04 -10.77
N ALA A 116 7.83 0.95 -10.85
CA ALA A 116 8.21 -0.19 -11.69
C ALA A 116 7.98 0.11 -13.17
N ALA A 117 8.72 -0.59 -14.03
CA ALA A 117 8.53 -0.53 -15.48
C ALA A 117 7.09 -0.92 -15.88
N GLY A 118 6.62 -0.36 -16.99
CA GLY A 118 5.25 -0.61 -17.47
C GLY A 118 4.16 0.24 -16.82
N SER A 119 4.53 1.23 -15.99
CA SER A 119 3.57 2.17 -15.40
C SER A 119 3.01 3.12 -16.45
N SER A 120 1.68 3.14 -16.61
CA SER A 120 1.01 4.13 -17.48
C SER A 120 1.23 5.56 -17.01
N ALA A 121 1.24 5.81 -15.69
CA ALA A 121 1.51 7.13 -15.13
C ALA A 121 2.94 7.60 -15.47
N ALA A 122 3.94 6.72 -15.38
CA ALA A 122 5.30 7.03 -15.78
C ALA A 122 5.42 7.33 -17.27
N ALA A 123 4.72 6.60 -18.12
CA ALA A 123 4.69 6.83 -19.58
C ALA A 123 4.12 8.21 -19.95
N HIS A 124 3.20 8.75 -19.14
CA HIS A 124 2.60 10.08 -19.34
C HIS A 124 3.31 11.18 -18.52
N GLY A 125 4.41 10.88 -17.83
CA GLY A 125 5.13 11.84 -17.00
C GLY A 125 4.44 12.22 -15.68
N ASP A 126 3.33 11.56 -15.32
CA ASP A 126 2.57 11.81 -14.08
C ASP A 126 3.15 11.00 -12.92
N THR A 127 4.32 11.41 -12.41
CA THR A 127 5.08 10.69 -11.38
C THR A 127 5.18 11.41 -10.04
N VAL A 128 4.61 12.62 -9.96
CA VAL A 128 4.60 13.41 -8.72
C VAL A 128 3.46 12.96 -7.81
N ARG A 129 3.77 12.66 -6.54
CA ARG A 129 2.80 12.30 -5.50
C ARG A 129 3.14 13.02 -4.21
N THR A 130 2.16 13.10 -3.30
CA THR A 130 2.35 13.68 -1.97
C THR A 130 2.16 12.60 -0.92
N ILE A 131 3.24 12.21 -0.24
CA ILE A 131 3.17 11.37 0.96
C ILE A 131 2.93 12.28 2.15
N THR A 132 1.81 12.09 2.85
CA THR A 132 1.46 12.86 4.06
C THR A 132 2.00 12.23 5.33
N ALA A 133 2.19 10.90 5.35
CA ALA A 133 2.78 10.18 6.47
C ALA A 133 3.54 8.95 5.99
N CYS A 134 4.69 8.70 6.59
CA CYS A 134 5.45 7.46 6.39
C CYS A 134 6.16 7.12 7.71
N GLY A 135 5.94 5.90 8.22
CA GLY A 135 6.51 5.46 9.49
C GLY A 135 6.75 3.97 9.55
N VAL A 136 7.64 3.56 10.47
CA VAL A 136 8.03 2.18 10.70
C VAL A 136 7.87 1.86 12.17
N GLU A 137 7.19 0.78 12.49
CA GLU A 137 6.99 0.29 13.86
C GLU A 137 7.47 -1.15 13.98
N ARG A 138 8.08 -1.49 15.12
CA ARG A 138 8.43 -2.88 15.45
C ARG A 138 7.55 -3.38 16.58
N LYS A 139 6.99 -4.57 16.40
CA LYS A 139 6.20 -5.31 17.40
C LYS A 139 6.78 -6.72 17.52
N GLY A 140 7.74 -6.91 18.43
CA GLY A 140 8.47 -8.18 18.53
C GLY A 140 9.27 -8.48 17.25
N ASP A 141 8.96 -9.59 16.59
CA ASP A 141 9.55 -9.99 15.31
C ASP A 141 8.83 -9.40 14.08
N GLU A 142 7.76 -8.65 14.29
CA GLU A 142 7.06 -7.97 13.22
C GLU A 142 7.60 -6.55 13.03
N VAL A 143 7.74 -6.14 11.77
CA VAL A 143 8.01 -4.76 11.37
C VAL A 143 6.92 -4.32 10.41
N GLU A 144 6.21 -3.27 10.80
CA GLU A 144 5.15 -2.64 10.00
C GLU A 144 5.64 -1.31 9.42
N ILE A 145 5.44 -1.13 8.11
CA ILE A 145 5.69 0.13 7.40
C ILE A 145 4.33 0.67 6.98
N THR A 146 3.95 1.85 7.46
CA THR A 146 2.70 2.52 7.09
C THR A 146 3.01 3.74 6.24
N VAL A 147 2.29 3.88 5.10
CA VAL A 147 2.44 5.01 4.17
C VAL A 147 1.08 5.55 3.80
N THR A 148 0.89 6.86 3.96
CA THR A 148 -0.34 7.58 3.56
C THR A 148 0.00 8.61 2.49
N ALA A 149 -0.74 8.61 1.37
CA ALA A 149 -0.50 9.51 0.24
C ALA A 149 -1.80 9.81 -0.53
N ASP A 150 -1.75 10.85 -1.37
CA ASP A 150 -2.80 11.21 -2.34
C ASP A 150 -2.94 10.18 -3.47
N GLY A 151 -1.88 9.45 -3.78
CA GLY A 151 -1.85 8.42 -4.81
C GLY A 151 -0.52 7.67 -4.83
N TYR A 152 -0.48 6.59 -5.60
CA TYR A 152 0.70 5.75 -5.71
C TYR A 152 0.96 5.35 -7.16
N LEU A 153 2.24 5.23 -7.50
CA LEU A 153 2.70 4.66 -8.76
C LEU A 153 2.73 3.13 -8.69
N TYR A 154 2.91 2.51 -9.83
CA TYR A 154 2.98 1.05 -9.92
C TYR A 154 4.12 0.49 -9.05
N ASN A 155 3.78 -0.42 -8.15
CA ASN A 155 4.67 -1.02 -7.15
C ASN A 155 5.34 -0.04 -6.16
N MET A 156 4.95 1.23 -6.12
CA MET A 156 5.63 2.28 -5.34
C MET A 156 5.83 1.91 -3.87
N VAL A 157 4.79 1.44 -3.18
CA VAL A 157 4.90 1.09 -1.73
C VAL A 157 5.81 -0.11 -1.52
N ARG A 158 5.79 -1.09 -2.41
CA ARG A 158 6.65 -2.29 -2.32
C ARG A 158 8.12 -1.95 -2.54
N ILE A 159 8.41 -0.99 -3.43
CA ILE A 159 9.77 -0.47 -3.68
C ILE A 159 10.22 0.41 -2.51
N LEU A 160 9.35 1.26 -1.98
CA LEU A 160 9.60 2.06 -0.79
C LEU A 160 9.96 1.16 0.40
N ALA A 161 9.15 0.11 0.65
CA ALA A 161 9.42 -0.85 1.71
C ALA A 161 10.76 -1.57 1.51
N GLY A 162 11.09 -1.97 0.27
CA GLY A 162 12.39 -2.55 -0.05
C GLY A 162 13.55 -1.59 0.19
N THR A 163 13.39 -0.32 -0.17
CA THR A 163 14.39 0.72 0.08
C THR A 163 14.61 0.92 1.57
N LEU A 164 13.54 0.95 2.37
CA LEU A 164 13.64 1.02 3.83
C LEU A 164 14.31 -0.23 4.42
N CYS A 165 14.08 -1.42 3.86
CA CYS A 165 14.78 -2.64 4.26
C CYS A 165 16.29 -2.57 3.98
N GLU A 166 16.71 -1.99 2.85
CA GLU A 166 18.13 -1.75 2.57
C GLU A 166 18.77 -0.83 3.62
N VAL A 167 18.06 0.22 4.03
CA VAL A 167 18.48 1.10 5.13
C VAL A 167 18.55 0.35 6.45
N GLY A 168 17.51 -0.39 6.82
CA GLY A 168 17.46 -1.16 8.07
C GLY A 168 18.53 -2.24 8.16
N ALA A 169 18.91 -2.81 7.02
CA ALA A 169 19.99 -3.79 6.91
C ALA A 169 21.39 -3.15 6.90
N GLY A 170 21.50 -1.82 6.89
CA GLY A 170 22.76 -1.07 6.86
C GLY A 170 23.47 -1.07 5.49
N ARG A 171 22.78 -1.45 4.41
CA ARG A 171 23.32 -1.41 3.04
C ARG A 171 23.12 -0.06 2.36
N MET A 172 22.23 0.79 2.92
CA MET A 172 21.95 2.14 2.45
C MET A 172 21.89 3.09 3.65
N GLN A 173 22.37 4.33 3.48
CA GLN A 173 22.22 5.35 4.53
C GLN A 173 20.88 6.08 4.38
N PRO A 174 20.23 6.50 5.49
CA PRO A 174 18.99 7.28 5.43
C PRO A 174 19.10 8.56 4.59
N GLU A 175 20.28 9.16 4.57
CA GLU A 175 20.60 10.40 3.84
C GLU A 175 20.59 10.22 2.32
N ALA A 176 20.64 8.99 1.81
CA ALA A 176 20.61 8.71 0.38
C ALA A 176 19.20 8.95 -0.25
N ILE A 177 18.12 8.93 0.55
CA ILE A 177 16.75 9.00 0.03
C ILE A 177 16.48 10.23 -0.85
N PRO A 178 16.85 11.47 -0.48
CA PRO A 178 16.64 12.62 -1.35
C PRO A 178 17.39 12.51 -2.68
N GLY A 179 18.61 11.98 -2.67
CA GLY A 179 19.41 11.73 -3.88
C GLY A 179 18.78 10.66 -4.78
N ILE A 180 18.16 9.62 -4.21
CA ILE A 180 17.45 8.58 -4.96
C ILE A 180 16.23 9.21 -5.67
N LEU A 181 15.41 9.98 -4.95
CA LEU A 181 14.26 10.67 -5.54
C LEU A 181 14.67 11.63 -6.65
N ALA A 182 15.66 12.47 -6.41
CA ALA A 182 16.19 13.44 -7.39
C ALA A 182 16.78 12.76 -8.65
N SER A 183 17.32 11.57 -8.51
CA SER A 183 17.92 10.83 -9.64
C SER A 183 16.90 10.32 -10.64
N ARG A 184 15.63 10.12 -10.24
CA ARG A 184 14.57 9.49 -11.04
C ARG A 184 14.95 8.09 -11.58
N ASP A 185 15.97 7.47 -11.01
CA ASP A 185 16.54 6.20 -11.44
C ASP A 185 16.08 5.06 -10.54
N ARG A 186 15.31 4.12 -11.11
CA ARG A 186 14.78 2.94 -10.41
C ARG A 186 15.89 2.05 -9.84
N HIS A 187 17.04 2.00 -10.47
CA HIS A 187 18.16 1.13 -10.05
C HIS A 187 18.83 1.60 -8.76
N LYS A 188 18.64 2.86 -8.37
CA LYS A 188 19.16 3.40 -7.11
C LYS A 188 18.27 3.12 -5.90
N ALA A 189 17.01 2.77 -6.13
CA ALA A 189 16.09 2.36 -5.07
C ALA A 189 16.24 0.87 -4.72
N GLY A 190 15.70 0.47 -3.58
CA GLY A 190 15.70 -0.92 -3.13
C GLY A 190 14.86 -1.86 -3.99
N PRO A 191 14.88 -3.17 -3.71
CA PRO A 191 14.13 -4.17 -4.46
C PRO A 191 12.61 -3.97 -4.30
N THR A 192 11.84 -4.46 -5.27
CA THR A 192 10.39 -4.59 -5.12
C THR A 192 10.09 -5.79 -4.22
N LEU A 193 9.59 -5.54 -3.02
CA LEU A 193 9.26 -6.63 -2.10
C LEU A 193 8.00 -7.40 -2.55
N PRO A 194 7.80 -8.66 -2.09
CA PRO A 194 6.64 -9.49 -2.42
C PRO A 194 5.30 -8.81 -2.14
N ALA A 195 4.28 -9.14 -2.95
CA ALA A 195 2.93 -8.56 -2.81
C ALA A 195 2.25 -8.98 -1.50
N LYS A 196 2.50 -10.20 -1.02
CA LYS A 196 1.86 -10.80 0.16
C LYS A 196 2.01 -10.02 1.46
N GLY A 197 3.04 -9.16 1.56
CA GLY A 197 3.19 -8.27 2.72
C GLY A 197 2.41 -6.96 2.62
N LEU A 198 1.82 -6.63 1.46
CA LEU A 198 1.17 -5.35 1.22
C LEU A 198 -0.34 -5.42 1.45
N PHE A 199 -0.85 -4.43 2.19
CA PHE A 199 -2.28 -4.28 2.49
C PHE A 199 -2.73 -2.85 2.17
N LEU A 200 -3.83 -2.69 1.43
CA LEU A 200 -4.59 -1.44 1.43
C LEU A 200 -5.31 -1.34 2.78
N LYS A 201 -4.82 -0.48 3.69
CA LYS A 201 -5.31 -0.37 5.06
C LYS A 201 -6.60 0.43 5.13
N SER A 202 -6.60 1.64 4.57
CA SER A 202 -7.78 2.52 4.54
C SER A 202 -7.78 3.42 3.31
N VAL A 203 -8.97 3.95 3.01
CA VAL A 203 -9.21 4.98 1.99
C VAL A 203 -10.11 6.03 2.64
N GLU A 204 -9.68 7.28 2.60
CA GLU A 204 -10.41 8.41 3.17
C GLU A 204 -11.14 9.17 2.06
N TYR A 205 -12.38 9.53 2.36
CA TYR A 205 -13.28 10.37 1.57
C TYR A 205 -13.76 11.54 2.42
N ASP A 206 -14.28 12.59 1.83
CA ASP A 206 -14.96 13.69 2.53
C ASP A 206 -16.27 13.24 3.19
#